data_cfd67cf9fd81169e4abdef5711e6a693
#
_entry.id   cfd67cf9fd81169e4abdef5711e6a693
#
_cell.length_a   1.000
_cell.length_b   1.000
_cell.length_c   1.000
_cell.angle_alpha   90.00
_cell.angle_beta   90.00
_cell.angle_gamma   90.00
#
_symmetry.space_group_name_H-M   'P 1'
#
loop_
_entity.id
_entity.type
_entity.pdbx_description
1 polymer ?
#
loop_
_entity_poly.entity_id
_entity_poly.type
_entity_poly.pdbx_seq_one_letter_code
_entity_poly.pdbx_strand_id
1 'polypeptide(L)'
;MDNNSEQQRTTFFTLRRSLTVIALMGTILATNVFITRLVLAHTAPRVVAFDMKKTLDSFMDSVSQKPLSEAQSKALSDRFNAALEQSLADYQKTNHVLILVSPAVVQGAPDVTRKIQTDIATRMKGTRE
;
A
#
# COMPACT_ATOMS: atom_id res chain seq x y z
N MET A 1 -7.49 -65.86 -32.32
CA MET A 1 -6.96 -65.71 -30.97
C MET A 1 -6.18 -64.42 -30.83
N ASP A 2 -6.72 -63.23 -31.21
CA ASP A 2 -5.95 -61.98 -31.12
C ASP A 2 -6.73 -60.73 -30.67
N ASN A 3 -7.86 -60.93 -29.97
CA ASN A 3 -8.66 -59.80 -29.45
C ASN A 3 -8.10 -59.17 -28.15
N ASN A 4 -7.12 -59.82 -27.52
CA ASN A 4 -6.62 -59.34 -26.22
C ASN A 4 -5.48 -58.31 -26.36
N SER A 5 -4.76 -58.31 -27.46
CA SER A 5 -3.64 -57.40 -27.73
C SER A 5 -4.08 -56.00 -28.24
N GLU A 6 -5.19 -55.95 -28.97
CA GLU A 6 -5.74 -54.65 -29.41
C GLU A 6 -6.45 -53.89 -28.31
N GLN A 7 -7.13 -54.59 -27.41
CA GLN A 7 -7.83 -53.99 -26.27
C GLN A 7 -6.85 -53.42 -25.21
N GLN A 8 -5.70 -54.03 -25.05
CA GLN A 8 -4.64 -53.49 -24.18
C GLN A 8 -3.97 -52.24 -24.80
N ARG A 9 -3.75 -52.17 -26.13
CA ARG A 9 -3.16 -51.03 -26.78
C ARG A 9 -4.05 -49.78 -26.70
N THR A 10 -5.33 -49.91 -26.90
CA THR A 10 -6.30 -48.80 -26.81
C THR A 10 -6.42 -48.24 -25.39
N THR A 11 -6.37 -49.11 -24.36
CA THR A 11 -6.42 -48.67 -22.99
C THR A 11 -5.16 -47.88 -22.58
N PHE A 12 -3.98 -48.30 -23.02
CA PHE A 12 -2.74 -47.59 -22.76
C PHE A 12 -2.68 -46.21 -23.44
N PHE A 13 -3.22 -46.11 -24.68
CA PHE A 13 -3.28 -44.83 -25.39
C PHE A 13 -4.25 -43.82 -24.73
N THR A 14 -5.40 -44.28 -24.26
CA THR A 14 -6.39 -43.44 -23.58
C THR A 14 -5.89 -43.04 -22.20
N LEU A 15 -5.23 -43.90 -21.44
CA LEU A 15 -4.63 -43.57 -20.15
C LEU A 15 -3.51 -42.49 -20.29
N ARG A 16 -2.62 -42.65 -21.26
CA ARG A 16 -1.55 -41.67 -21.50
C ARG A 16 -2.13 -40.32 -21.90
N ARG A 17 -3.17 -40.30 -22.74
CA ARG A 17 -3.85 -39.06 -23.17
C ARG A 17 -4.60 -38.39 -22.01
N SER A 18 -5.23 -39.16 -21.15
CA SER A 18 -5.87 -38.63 -19.94
C SER A 18 -4.87 -38.09 -18.94
N LEU A 19 -3.75 -38.74 -18.72
CA LEU A 19 -2.67 -38.26 -17.85
C LEU A 19 -2.05 -36.95 -18.37
N THR A 20 -1.84 -36.80 -19.67
CA THR A 20 -1.31 -35.56 -20.25
C THR A 20 -2.30 -34.40 -20.12
N VAL A 21 -3.59 -34.64 -20.29
CA VAL A 21 -4.63 -33.61 -20.09
C VAL A 21 -4.70 -33.17 -18.63
N ILE A 22 -4.66 -34.12 -17.69
CA ILE A 22 -4.66 -33.82 -16.24
C ILE A 22 -3.41 -33.03 -15.86
N ALA A 23 -2.23 -33.40 -16.37
CA ALA A 23 -0.99 -32.69 -16.13
C ALA A 23 -1.04 -31.25 -16.68
N LEU A 24 -1.56 -31.06 -17.88
CA LEU A 24 -1.76 -29.75 -18.48
C LEU A 24 -2.72 -28.87 -17.67
N MET A 25 -3.87 -29.41 -17.25
CA MET A 25 -4.80 -28.69 -16.38
C MET A 25 -4.17 -28.33 -15.03
N GLY A 26 -3.43 -29.26 -14.43
CA GLY A 26 -2.72 -29.02 -13.18
C GLY A 26 -1.69 -27.89 -13.30
N THR A 27 -0.94 -27.86 -14.41
CA THR A 27 0.03 -26.80 -14.69
C THR A 27 -0.64 -25.44 -14.84
N ILE A 28 -1.75 -25.37 -15.58
CA ILE A 28 -2.51 -24.12 -15.77
C ILE A 28 -3.05 -23.60 -14.44
N LEU A 29 -3.61 -24.46 -13.60
CA LEU A 29 -4.12 -24.10 -12.27
C LEU A 29 -2.99 -23.61 -11.34
N ALA A 30 -1.87 -24.32 -11.32
CA ALA A 30 -0.73 -23.96 -10.49
C ALA A 30 -0.16 -22.59 -10.93
N THR A 31 -0.04 -22.35 -12.24
CA THR A 31 0.43 -21.06 -12.79
C THR A 31 -0.54 -19.94 -12.43
N ASN A 32 -1.84 -20.17 -12.53
CA ASN A 32 -2.86 -19.17 -12.15
C ASN A 32 -2.78 -18.80 -10.67
N VAL A 33 -2.68 -19.79 -9.79
CA VAL A 33 -2.53 -19.57 -8.33
C VAL A 33 -1.23 -18.82 -8.04
N PHE A 34 -0.13 -19.18 -8.71
CA PHE A 34 1.16 -18.52 -8.51
C PHE A 34 1.13 -17.04 -8.93
N ILE A 35 0.59 -16.75 -10.12
CA ILE A 35 0.45 -15.37 -10.62
C ILE A 35 -0.47 -14.56 -9.70
N THR A 36 -1.61 -15.12 -9.29
CA THR A 36 -2.55 -14.46 -8.38
C THR A 36 -1.88 -14.12 -7.05
N ARG A 37 -1.13 -15.04 -6.46
CA ARG A 37 -0.37 -14.81 -5.23
C ARG A 37 0.68 -13.73 -5.39
N LEU A 38 1.40 -13.75 -6.50
CA LEU A 38 2.43 -12.75 -6.80
C LEU A 38 1.82 -11.34 -6.95
N VAL A 39 0.74 -11.22 -7.70
CA VAL A 39 0.04 -9.95 -7.89
C VAL A 39 -0.53 -9.43 -6.58
N LEU A 40 -1.22 -10.26 -5.80
CA LEU A 40 -1.78 -9.85 -4.50
C LEU A 40 -0.69 -9.39 -3.51
N ALA A 41 0.43 -10.09 -3.46
CA ALA A 41 1.54 -9.74 -2.57
C ALA A 41 2.19 -8.39 -2.90
N HIS A 42 2.14 -7.97 -4.18
CA HIS A 42 2.71 -6.71 -4.63
C HIS A 42 1.71 -5.55 -4.74
N THR A 43 0.40 -5.83 -4.74
CA THR A 43 -0.64 -4.82 -5.03
C THR A 43 -1.40 -4.38 -3.78
N ALA A 44 -1.39 -5.15 -2.69
CA ALA A 44 -2.05 -4.76 -1.45
C ALA A 44 -1.28 -3.59 -0.80
N PRO A 45 -1.84 -2.36 -0.73
CA PRO A 45 -1.17 -1.25 -0.07
C PRO A 45 -1.03 -1.57 1.42
N ARG A 46 0.15 -1.33 1.97
CA ARG A 46 0.37 -1.42 3.41
C ARG A 46 -0.37 -0.30 4.10
N VAL A 47 -1.09 -0.61 5.17
CA VAL A 47 -1.77 0.40 5.97
C VAL A 47 -0.79 0.98 6.99
N VAL A 48 -0.78 2.30 7.14
CA VAL A 48 -0.01 3.03 8.15
C VAL A 48 -0.92 4.01 8.90
N ALA A 49 -0.56 4.32 10.14
CA ALA A 49 -1.30 5.27 10.97
C ALA A 49 -0.61 6.64 10.97
N PHE A 50 -1.41 7.71 10.92
CA PHE A 50 -0.97 9.08 11.05
C PHE A 50 -1.84 9.82 12.08
N ASP A 51 -1.21 10.41 13.09
CA ASP A 51 -1.90 11.20 14.10
C ASP A 51 -2.04 12.67 13.68
N MET A 52 -3.17 12.93 13.01
CA MET A 52 -3.54 14.27 12.56
C MET A 52 -3.69 15.24 13.72
N LYS A 53 -4.34 14.81 14.81
CA LYS A 53 -4.57 15.66 15.99
C LYS A 53 -3.26 16.10 16.60
N LYS A 54 -2.36 15.15 16.89
CA LYS A 54 -1.04 15.44 17.44
C LYS A 54 -0.23 16.38 16.54
N THR A 55 -0.35 16.23 15.23
CA THR A 55 0.35 17.09 14.25
C THR A 55 -0.20 18.52 14.28
N LEU A 56 -1.52 18.65 14.31
CA LEU A 56 -2.17 19.96 14.40
C LEU A 56 -1.89 20.65 15.75
N ASP A 57 -2.00 19.93 16.85
CA ASP A 57 -1.69 20.44 18.20
C ASP A 57 -0.24 20.97 18.24
N SER A 58 0.74 20.21 17.73
CA SER A 58 2.14 20.64 17.67
C SER A 58 2.35 21.89 16.83
N PHE A 59 1.60 22.04 15.73
CA PHE A 59 1.62 23.25 14.91
C PHE A 59 1.04 24.44 15.68
N MET A 60 -0.13 24.29 16.28
CA MET A 60 -0.81 25.34 17.06
C MET A 60 0.05 25.80 18.24
N ASP A 61 0.69 24.90 18.96
CA ASP A 61 1.62 25.21 20.04
C ASP A 61 2.80 26.07 19.52
N SER A 62 3.33 25.74 18.35
CA SER A 62 4.44 26.48 17.75
C SER A 62 4.06 27.88 17.28
N VAL A 63 2.80 28.08 16.92
CA VAL A 63 2.24 29.37 16.45
C VAL A 63 1.85 30.25 17.63
N SER A 64 1.24 29.71 18.67
CA SER A 64 0.78 30.43 19.86
C SER A 64 1.90 31.13 20.62
N GLN A 65 3.13 30.64 20.51
CA GLN A 65 4.32 31.24 21.12
C GLN A 65 4.87 32.47 20.37
N LYS A 66 4.29 32.86 19.24
CA LYS A 66 4.77 33.95 18.40
C LYS A 66 3.73 35.08 18.35
N PRO A 67 4.14 36.33 18.55
CA PRO A 67 3.26 37.47 18.31
C PRO A 67 3.05 37.67 16.80
N LEU A 68 2.03 37.02 16.25
CA LEU A 68 1.70 37.10 14.84
C LEU A 68 0.47 37.98 14.64
N SER A 69 0.47 38.77 13.55
CA SER A 69 -0.75 39.44 13.09
C SER A 69 -1.73 38.44 12.50
N GLU A 70 -2.99 38.81 12.39
CA GLU A 70 -4.01 37.95 11.78
C GLU A 70 -3.66 37.48 10.36
N ALA A 71 -3.15 38.43 9.54
CA ALA A 71 -2.68 38.09 8.19
C ALA A 71 -1.51 37.11 8.16
N GLN A 72 -0.56 37.26 9.11
CA GLN A 72 0.56 36.32 9.26
C GLN A 72 0.11 34.95 9.74
N SER A 73 -0.83 34.90 10.68
CA SER A 73 -1.41 33.64 11.17
C SER A 73 -2.13 32.90 10.06
N LYS A 74 -2.94 33.62 9.27
CA LYS A 74 -3.63 33.04 8.10
C LYS A 74 -2.63 32.48 7.09
N ALA A 75 -1.63 33.27 6.68
CA ALA A 75 -0.62 32.83 5.72
C ALA A 75 0.17 31.61 6.21
N LEU A 76 0.46 31.55 7.52
CA LEU A 76 1.16 30.41 8.11
C LEU A 76 0.29 29.15 8.14
N SER A 77 -1.00 29.29 8.41
CA SER A 77 -1.97 28.19 8.37
C SER A 77 -2.15 27.65 6.94
N ASP A 78 -2.27 28.52 5.96
CA ASP A 78 -2.38 28.12 4.54
C ASP A 78 -1.12 27.35 4.09
N ARG A 79 0.06 27.82 4.50
CA ARG A 79 1.34 27.10 4.22
C ARG A 79 1.43 25.76 4.91
N PHE A 80 0.97 25.67 6.15
CA PHE A 80 0.93 24.40 6.88
C PHE A 80 0.01 23.40 6.20
N ASN A 81 -1.19 23.80 5.81
CA ASN A 81 -2.14 22.95 5.12
C ASN A 81 -1.56 22.43 3.79
N ALA A 82 -0.95 23.31 2.98
CA ALA A 82 -0.30 22.91 1.75
C ALA A 82 0.86 21.92 1.99
N ALA A 83 1.70 22.18 2.99
CA ALA A 83 2.80 21.29 3.36
C ALA A 83 2.30 19.92 3.86
N LEU A 84 1.24 19.92 4.67
CA LEU A 84 0.59 18.71 5.16
C LEU A 84 0.05 17.84 4.01
N GLU A 85 -0.73 18.42 3.12
CA GLU A 85 -1.30 17.71 1.97
C GLU A 85 -0.21 17.12 1.07
N GLN A 86 0.82 17.90 0.75
CA GLN A 86 1.95 17.44 -0.06
C GLN A 86 2.73 16.32 0.64
N SER A 87 3.01 16.46 1.94
CA SER A 87 3.74 15.44 2.70
C SER A 87 2.98 14.12 2.76
N LEU A 88 1.66 14.15 2.94
CA LEU A 88 0.81 12.96 2.94
C LEU A 88 0.78 12.31 1.55
N ALA A 89 0.55 13.11 0.50
CA ALA A 89 0.48 12.61 -0.88
C ALA A 89 1.81 11.98 -1.33
N ASP A 90 2.93 12.65 -1.07
CA ASP A 90 4.25 12.15 -1.43
C ASP A 90 4.63 10.90 -0.64
N TYR A 91 4.31 10.87 0.66
CA TYR A 91 4.55 9.70 1.48
C TYR A 91 3.76 8.49 0.98
N GLN A 92 2.47 8.68 0.70
CA GLN A 92 1.58 7.64 0.17
C GLN A 92 2.10 7.10 -1.17
N LYS A 93 2.47 8.00 -2.10
CA LYS A 93 2.94 7.64 -3.44
C LYS A 93 4.29 6.92 -3.39
N THR A 94 5.24 7.44 -2.62
CA THR A 94 6.60 6.90 -2.55
C THR A 94 6.66 5.53 -1.86
N ASN A 95 5.82 5.33 -0.83
CA ASN A 95 5.85 4.10 -0.04
C ASN A 95 4.75 3.09 -0.43
N HIS A 96 3.88 3.43 -1.38
CA HIS A 96 2.73 2.62 -1.79
C HIS A 96 1.88 2.16 -0.59
N VAL A 97 1.51 3.11 0.28
CA VAL A 97 0.76 2.86 1.51
C VAL A 97 -0.60 3.53 1.50
N LEU A 98 -1.54 3.00 2.27
CA LEU A 98 -2.78 3.67 2.65
C LEU A 98 -2.58 4.31 4.04
N ILE A 99 -2.76 5.62 4.13
CA ILE A 99 -2.63 6.36 5.37
C ILE A 99 -4.01 6.46 6.03
N LEU A 100 -4.12 5.94 7.24
CA LEU A 100 -5.32 6.10 8.08
C LEU A 100 -5.03 7.04 9.25
N VAL A 101 -6.04 7.77 9.69
CA VAL A 101 -5.93 8.56 10.92
C VAL A 101 -5.87 7.64 12.14
N SER A 102 -5.00 7.96 13.12
CA SER A 102 -4.75 7.10 14.29
C SER A 102 -6.00 6.65 15.03
N PRO A 103 -7.06 7.48 15.21
CA PRO A 103 -8.29 7.03 15.83
C PRO A 103 -9.04 5.92 15.08
N ALA A 104 -8.80 5.74 13.80
CA ALA A 104 -9.40 4.68 12.99
C ALA A 104 -8.61 3.37 13.03
N VAL A 105 -7.46 3.36 13.71
CA VAL A 105 -6.55 2.20 13.79
C VAL A 105 -6.51 1.69 15.22
N VAL A 106 -7.04 0.49 15.45
CA VAL A 106 -7.05 -0.12 16.79
C VAL A 106 -5.69 -0.75 17.11
N GLN A 107 -5.09 -1.46 16.14
CA GLN A 107 -3.82 -2.16 16.33
C GLN A 107 -3.19 -2.57 14.98
N GLY A 108 -1.85 -2.68 14.95
CA GLY A 108 -1.12 -3.37 13.88
C GLY A 108 -0.63 -2.48 12.74
N ALA A 109 -1.07 -1.22 12.61
CA ALA A 109 -0.53 -0.31 11.60
C ALA A 109 0.69 0.46 12.17
N PRO A 110 1.82 0.51 11.46
CA PRO A 110 2.96 1.33 11.86
C PRO A 110 2.60 2.82 11.92
N ASP A 111 3.03 3.50 12.97
CA ASP A 111 2.86 4.96 13.12
C ASP A 111 3.94 5.71 12.33
N VAL A 112 3.51 6.52 11.37
CA VAL A 112 4.39 7.34 10.52
C VAL A 112 4.33 8.83 10.85
N THR A 113 3.62 9.21 11.91
CA THR A 113 3.39 10.61 12.33
C THR A 113 4.68 11.42 12.36
N ARG A 114 5.72 10.93 13.03
CA ARG A 114 6.99 11.63 13.13
C ARG A 114 7.67 11.88 11.78
N LYS A 115 7.59 10.92 10.87
CA LYS A 115 8.19 11.06 9.52
C LYS A 115 7.49 12.16 8.73
N ILE A 116 6.17 12.15 8.75
CA ILE A 116 5.35 13.16 8.05
C ILE A 116 5.54 14.55 8.69
N GLN A 117 5.56 14.65 10.01
CA GLN A 117 5.84 15.91 10.72
C GLN A 117 7.20 16.51 10.35
N THR A 118 8.23 15.67 10.21
CA THR A 118 9.56 16.13 9.79
C THR A 118 9.54 16.67 8.36
N ASP A 119 8.83 16.02 7.45
CA ASP A 119 8.69 16.48 6.08
C ASP A 119 7.91 17.81 5.98
N ILE A 120 6.80 17.93 6.71
CA ILE A 120 6.04 19.18 6.85
C ILE A 120 6.96 20.31 7.33
N ALA A 121 7.73 20.08 8.39
CA ALA A 121 8.64 21.08 8.94
C ALA A 121 9.72 21.51 7.93
N THR A 122 10.20 20.58 7.11
CA THR A 122 11.18 20.85 6.05
C THR A 122 10.57 21.72 4.95
N ARG A 123 9.36 21.39 4.49
CA ARG A 123 8.62 22.15 3.48
C ARG A 123 8.30 23.57 3.96
N MET A 124 7.91 23.70 5.21
CA MET A 124 7.65 25.00 5.81
C MET A 124 8.91 25.88 5.95
N LYS A 125 10.11 25.29 6.04
CA LYS A 125 11.38 26.04 6.06
C LYS A 125 11.83 26.45 4.65
N GLY A 126 11.68 25.56 3.66
CA GLY A 126 12.17 25.76 2.30
C GLY A 126 11.44 26.84 1.49
N THR A 127 10.35 27.39 1.98
CA THR A 127 9.55 28.45 1.30
C THR A 127 9.91 29.85 1.82
N ARG A 128 11.09 30.04 2.38
CA ARG A 128 11.57 31.35 2.90
C ARG A 128 12.47 32.12 1.92
N GLU A 129 12.47 31.72 0.62
CA GLU A 129 13.10 32.53 -0.43
C GLU A 129 12.08 33.41 -1.12
#